data_1681a25ff64c35e1ab63544fa691bde2
#
_entry.id   1681a25ff64c35e1ab63544fa691bde2
#
_cell.length_a   1.000
_cell.length_b   1.000
_cell.length_c   1.000
_cell.angle_alpha   90.00
_cell.angle_beta   90.00
_cell.angle_gamma   90.00
#
_symmetry.space_group_name_H-M   'P 1'
#
loop_
_entity.id
_entity.type
_entity.pdbx_description
1 polymer ?
#
loop_
_entity_poly.entity_id
_entity_poly.type
_entity_poly.pdbx_seq_one_letter_code
_entity_poly.pdbx_strand_id
1 'polypeptide(L)'
;MRVIVLQLLKDRLGISTDSRDSVLYAIIDGILDECENVYGVRITEERYDHILLVLDWATWKYNHPEDGVIPRSIRFRINNLMIKAVQNESNMG
;
A
#
# COMPACT_ATOMS: atom_id res chain seq x y z
N MET A 1 -6.13 2.24 -8.71
CA MET A 1 -5.63 2.05 -7.33
C MET A 1 -5.17 3.34 -6.68
N ARG A 2 -4.25 4.08 -7.27
CA ARG A 2 -3.68 5.26 -6.62
C ARG A 2 -4.71 6.36 -6.33
N VAL A 3 -5.68 6.57 -7.20
CA VAL A 3 -6.70 7.60 -7.01
C VAL A 3 -7.63 7.24 -5.85
N ILE A 4 -8.04 5.98 -5.78
CA ILE A 4 -8.90 5.47 -4.69
C ILE A 4 -8.20 5.63 -3.35
N VAL A 5 -6.94 5.21 -3.27
CA VAL A 5 -6.17 5.30 -2.03
C VAL A 5 -5.92 6.75 -1.65
N LEU A 6 -5.67 7.63 -2.62
CA LEU A 6 -5.51 9.06 -2.33
C LEU A 6 -6.74 9.62 -1.63
N GLN A 7 -7.93 9.36 -2.16
CA GLN A 7 -9.16 9.87 -1.58
C GLN A 7 -9.38 9.35 -0.15
N LEU A 8 -9.18 8.06 0.05
CA LEU A 8 -9.32 7.46 1.37
C LEU A 8 -8.28 7.98 2.35
N LEU A 9 -7.06 8.19 1.88
CA LEU A 9 -5.97 8.72 2.70
C LEU A 9 -6.25 10.17 3.13
N LYS A 10 -6.71 11.00 2.19
CA LYS A 10 -7.09 12.37 2.50
C LYS A 10 -8.23 12.42 3.51
N ASP A 11 -9.24 11.57 3.33
CA ASP A 11 -10.36 11.50 4.27
C ASP A 11 -9.88 11.08 5.66
N ARG A 12 -9.02 10.07 5.73
CA ARG A 12 -8.48 9.59 7.02
C ARG A 12 -7.64 10.64 7.72
N LEU A 13 -6.83 11.39 6.97
CA LEU A 13 -5.93 12.41 7.51
C LEU A 13 -6.61 13.76 7.73
N GLY A 14 -7.85 13.92 7.29
CA GLY A 14 -8.57 15.18 7.41
C GLY A 14 -8.06 16.27 6.47
N ILE A 15 -7.52 15.88 5.32
CA ILE A 15 -6.99 16.82 4.32
C ILE A 15 -8.05 17.09 3.27
N SER A 16 -8.47 18.36 3.14
CA SER A 16 -9.51 18.76 2.19
C SER A 16 -8.98 19.53 0.99
N THR A 17 -7.70 19.90 1.01
CA THR A 17 -7.08 20.67 -0.09
C THR A 17 -6.23 19.76 -0.97
N ASP A 18 -5.83 20.27 -2.14
CA ASP A 18 -5.00 19.53 -3.09
C ASP A 18 -3.51 19.83 -2.96
N SER A 19 -3.14 20.71 -2.02
CA SER A 19 -1.76 21.19 -1.87
C SER A 19 -0.76 20.09 -1.54
N ARG A 20 -1.21 18.98 -0.95
CA ARG A 20 -0.35 17.85 -0.56
C ARG A 20 -0.48 16.65 -1.47
N ASP A 21 -1.28 16.74 -2.53
CA ASP A 21 -1.55 15.58 -3.39
C ASP A 21 -0.28 14.99 -4.00
N SER A 22 0.68 15.82 -4.40
CA SER A 22 1.94 15.33 -4.97
C SER A 22 2.72 14.47 -3.99
N VAL A 23 2.80 14.90 -2.73
CA VAL A 23 3.49 14.14 -1.68
C VAL A 23 2.75 12.83 -1.39
N LEU A 24 1.43 12.90 -1.29
CA LEU A 24 0.62 11.72 -1.02
C LEU A 24 0.70 10.70 -2.16
N TYR A 25 0.66 11.16 -3.40
CA TYR A 25 0.85 10.28 -4.55
C TYR A 25 2.25 9.64 -4.55
N ALA A 26 3.27 10.40 -4.19
CA ALA A 26 4.63 9.86 -4.13
C ALA A 26 4.71 8.71 -3.11
N ILE A 27 4.07 8.86 -1.96
CA ILE A 27 4.00 7.81 -0.94
C ILE A 27 3.26 6.59 -1.47
N ILE A 28 2.09 6.78 -2.06
CA ILE A 28 1.27 5.69 -2.59
C ILE A 28 1.99 4.95 -3.71
N ASP A 29 2.52 5.68 -4.67
CA ASP A 29 3.23 5.10 -5.81
C ASP A 29 4.47 4.34 -5.37
N GLY A 30 5.19 4.86 -4.37
CA GLY A 30 6.33 4.19 -3.79
C GLY A 30 5.96 2.84 -3.16
N ILE A 31 4.82 2.80 -2.45
CA ILE A 31 4.32 1.57 -1.84
C ILE A 31 3.94 0.55 -2.92
N LEU A 32 3.21 0.99 -3.95
CA LEU A 32 2.80 0.11 -5.04
C LEU A 32 4.01 -0.48 -5.77
N ASP A 33 5.01 0.36 -6.02
CA ASP A 33 6.26 -0.08 -6.64
C ASP A 33 6.99 -1.09 -5.78
N GLU A 34 7.08 -0.83 -4.47
CA GLU A 34 7.75 -1.72 -3.53
C GLU A 34 7.04 -3.07 -3.45
N CYS A 35 5.71 -3.08 -3.42
CA CYS A 35 4.93 -4.33 -3.41
C CYS A 35 5.27 -5.19 -4.64
N GLU A 36 5.30 -4.58 -5.82
CA GLU A 36 5.55 -5.32 -7.06
C GLU A 36 7.01 -5.71 -7.21
N ASN A 37 7.93 -4.80 -6.99
CA ASN A 37 9.35 -5.00 -7.33
C ASN A 37 10.19 -5.58 -6.20
N VAL A 38 9.81 -5.36 -4.96
CA VAL A 38 10.53 -5.90 -3.80
C VAL A 38 9.88 -7.18 -3.30
N TYR A 39 8.56 -7.18 -3.17
CA TYR A 39 7.84 -8.31 -2.58
C TYR A 39 7.17 -9.23 -3.59
N GLY A 40 7.15 -8.86 -4.87
CA GLY A 40 6.57 -9.68 -5.91
C GLY A 40 5.05 -9.84 -5.80
N VAL A 41 4.38 -8.86 -5.22
CA VAL A 41 2.93 -8.89 -5.03
C VAL A 41 2.28 -7.87 -5.95
N ARG A 42 1.39 -8.33 -6.82
CA ARG A 42 0.62 -7.44 -7.69
C ARG A 42 -0.61 -6.95 -6.94
N ILE A 43 -0.62 -5.67 -6.62
CA ILE A 43 -1.73 -5.02 -5.92
C ILE A 43 -2.82 -4.65 -6.92
N THR A 44 -4.07 -4.95 -6.57
CA THR A 44 -5.22 -4.63 -7.42
C THR A 44 -6.32 -3.94 -6.61
N GLU A 45 -6.99 -2.97 -7.24
CA GLU A 45 -8.11 -2.25 -6.62
C GLU A 45 -9.38 -3.09 -6.53
N GLU A 46 -9.39 -4.27 -7.15
CA GLU A 46 -10.52 -5.19 -7.09
C GLU A 46 -10.62 -5.91 -5.74
N ARG A 47 -9.58 -5.83 -4.93
CA ARG A 47 -9.52 -6.49 -3.62
C ARG A 47 -9.43 -5.46 -2.51
N TYR A 48 -10.38 -5.53 -1.59
CA TYR A 48 -10.43 -4.60 -0.46
C TYR A 48 -9.24 -4.76 0.48
N ASP A 49 -8.74 -5.98 0.66
CA ASP A 49 -7.56 -6.22 1.50
C ASP A 49 -6.31 -5.54 0.92
N HIS A 50 -6.20 -5.46 -0.40
CA HIS A 50 -5.12 -4.73 -1.06
C HIS A 50 -5.26 -3.22 -0.83
N ILE A 51 -6.47 -2.69 -1.03
CA ILE A 51 -6.74 -1.26 -0.81
C ILE A 51 -6.40 -0.88 0.63
N LEU A 52 -6.87 -1.67 1.61
CA LEU A 52 -6.64 -1.38 3.02
C LEU A 52 -5.16 -1.49 3.40
N LEU A 53 -4.45 -2.44 2.83
CA LEU A 53 -3.00 -2.56 3.06
C LEU A 53 -2.26 -1.30 2.61
N VAL A 54 -2.52 -0.85 1.38
CA VAL A 54 -1.86 0.34 0.84
C VAL A 54 -2.25 1.57 1.64
N LEU A 55 -3.52 1.71 2.00
CA LEU A 55 -4.02 2.82 2.79
C LEU A 55 -3.37 2.87 4.18
N ASP A 56 -3.32 1.74 4.87
CA ASP A 56 -2.73 1.67 6.22
C ASP A 56 -1.22 1.95 6.18
N TRP A 57 -0.53 1.41 5.18
CA TRP A 57 0.90 1.64 5.01
C TRP A 57 1.19 3.10 4.66
N ALA A 58 0.38 3.70 3.76
CA ALA A 58 0.53 5.10 3.40
C ALA A 58 0.27 6.03 4.59
N THR A 59 -0.74 5.71 5.40
CA THR A 59 -1.03 6.45 6.63
C THR A 59 0.16 6.43 7.56
N TRP A 60 0.73 5.25 7.76
CA TRP A 60 1.90 5.09 8.61
C TRP A 60 3.09 5.88 8.08
N LYS A 61 3.39 5.78 6.79
CA LYS A 61 4.51 6.51 6.17
C LYS A 61 4.35 8.02 6.28
N TYR A 62 3.13 8.51 6.10
CA TYR A 62 2.85 9.94 6.23
C TYR A 62 3.13 10.43 7.64
N ASN A 63 2.77 9.64 8.65
CA ASN A 63 2.96 10.00 10.05
C ASN A 63 4.37 9.72 10.58
N HIS A 64 5.15 8.88 9.89
CA HIS A 64 6.50 8.47 10.30
C HIS A 64 7.47 8.56 9.14
N PRO A 65 7.70 9.77 8.59
CA PRO A 65 8.50 9.92 7.37
C PRO A 65 9.97 9.53 7.55
N GLU A 66 10.48 9.53 8.78
CA GLU A 66 11.87 9.21 9.06
C GLU A 66 12.11 7.75 9.44
N ASP A 67 11.04 6.99 9.70
CA ASP A 67 11.16 5.58 10.05
C ASP A 67 11.31 4.71 8.80
N GLY A 68 12.41 3.96 8.75
CA GLY A 68 12.65 3.04 7.65
C GLY A 68 12.10 1.63 7.90
N VAL A 69 11.59 1.36 9.08
CA VAL A 69 11.13 0.02 9.47
C VAL A 69 9.61 -0.06 9.36
N ILE A 70 9.13 -1.00 8.55
CA ILE A 70 7.69 -1.24 8.36
C ILE A 70 7.11 -1.83 9.64
N PRO A 71 5.94 -1.35 10.12
CA PRO A 71 5.27 -1.95 11.28
C PRO A 71 5.03 -3.45 11.08
N ARG A 72 5.13 -4.21 12.16
CA ARG A 72 4.96 -5.67 12.13
C ARG A 72 3.62 -6.08 11.54
N SER A 73 2.54 -5.37 11.85
CA SER A 73 1.21 -5.68 11.34
C SER A 73 1.13 -5.58 9.82
N ILE A 74 1.76 -4.54 9.26
CA ILE A 74 1.81 -4.35 7.82
C ILE A 74 2.67 -5.41 7.16
N ARG A 75 3.84 -5.69 7.75
CA ARG A 75 4.75 -6.73 7.25
C ARG A 75 4.09 -8.10 7.24
N PHE A 76 3.33 -8.41 8.27
CA PHE A 76 2.58 -9.67 8.34
C PHE A 76 1.59 -9.80 7.17
N ARG A 77 0.88 -8.72 6.87
CA ARG A 77 -0.08 -8.71 5.75
C ARG A 77 0.62 -8.86 4.40
N ILE A 78 1.77 -8.21 4.22
CA ILE A 78 2.57 -8.36 3.00
C ILE A 78 3.03 -9.82 2.84
N ASN A 79 3.52 -10.43 3.91
CA ASN A 79 3.98 -11.81 3.88
C ASN A 79 2.85 -12.77 3.48
N ASN A 80 1.63 -12.53 3.98
CA ASN A 80 0.47 -13.35 3.60
C ASN A 80 0.16 -13.23 2.11
N LEU A 81 0.28 -12.03 1.55
CA LEU A 81 0.06 -11.83 0.11
C LEU A 81 1.16 -12.49 -0.72
N MET A 82 2.40 -12.48 -0.25
CA MET A 82 3.50 -13.19 -0.91
C MET A 82 3.25 -14.68 -0.98
N ILE A 83 2.79 -15.27 0.12
CA ILE A 83 2.46 -16.71 0.18
C ILE A 83 1.36 -17.04 -0.82
N LYS A 84 0.31 -16.23 -0.86
CA LYS A 84 -0.80 -16.44 -1.81
C LYS A 84 -0.36 -16.32 -3.25
N ALA A 85 0.55 -15.39 -3.56
CA ALA A 85 1.08 -15.21 -4.90
C ALA A 85 1.84 -16.45 -5.36
N VAL A 86 2.69 -17.02 -4.50
CA VAL A 86 3.44 -18.25 -4.78
C VAL A 86 2.50 -19.43 -4.98
N GLN A 87 1.47 -19.56 -4.13
CA GLN A 87 0.48 -20.63 -4.25
C GLN A 87 -0.28 -20.55 -5.57
N ASN A 88 -0.66 -19.35 -6.00
CA ASN A 88 -1.36 -19.14 -7.27
C ASN A 88 -0.48 -19.54 -8.46
N GLU A 89 0.80 -19.20 -8.41
CA GLU A 89 1.75 -19.61 -9.45
C GLU A 89 1.88 -21.13 -9.52
N SER A 90 1.97 -21.80 -8.36
CA SER A 90 2.04 -23.24 -8.28
C SER A 90 0.79 -23.91 -8.85
N ASN A 91 -0.37 -23.31 -8.64
CA ASN A 91 -1.65 -23.86 -9.12
C ASN A 91 -1.83 -23.67 -10.63
N MET A 92 -1.14 -22.70 -11.20
CA MET A 92 -1.20 -22.42 -12.64
C MET A 92 -0.24 -23.29 -13.46
N GLY A 93 0.71 -23.87 -12.82
CA GLY A 93 1.66 -24.78 -13.43
C GLY A 93 1.17 -26.19 -13.39
#